data_549e7f75ccd24300491db1b182baed27
#
_entry.id   549e7f75ccd24300491db1b182baed27
#
_cell.length_a   1.000
_cell.length_b   1.000
_cell.length_c   1.000
_cell.angle_alpha   90.00
_cell.angle_beta   90.00
_cell.angle_gamma   90.00
#
_symmetry.space_group_name_H-M   'P 1'
#
loop_
_entity.id
_entity.type
_entity.pdbx_description
1 polymer ?
#
loop_
_entity_poly.entity_id
_entity_poly.type
_entity_poly.pdbx_seq_one_letter_code
_entity_poly.pdbx_strand_id
1 'polypeptide(L)'
;MKTFCGITTDGMLDYLAAIYKLGNGDSGQERVTTSALAETMHVSAAATSSMLKRLEESGFAERSNVDGIMLTEQGHLAALQLVRRHRLLEVFLVNVMGFTWDQVDVEAHRLEHAISAAFEERMDKLCGYPTHCPHGDPIPRQDGAMPAEALVTVVEMAPGQAGVLRRVGSSDARVLRYLSQLALEPGRALRLVELAPFNGPVTLDLFNGHAGQPIATQVIGSELAARLFVRVEEGATHG
;
A
#
# COMPACT_ATOMS: atom_id res chain seq x y z
N MET A 1 -4.98 8.47 -22.45
CA MET A 1 -5.55 7.53 -21.49
C MET A 1 -7.04 7.38 -21.77
N LYS A 2 -7.58 6.17 -22.00
CA LYS A 2 -9.04 5.96 -22.14
C LYS A 2 -9.65 6.23 -20.79
N THR A 3 -10.47 7.25 -20.67
CA THR A 3 -11.25 7.52 -19.47
C THR A 3 -12.41 6.51 -19.47
N PHE A 4 -12.51 5.68 -18.45
CA PHE A 4 -13.63 4.75 -18.27
C PHE A 4 -14.94 5.48 -17.85
N CYS A 5 -14.95 6.82 -18.00
CA CYS A 5 -16.08 7.68 -17.69
C CYS A 5 -17.30 7.28 -18.53
N GLY A 6 -18.37 6.90 -17.87
CA GLY A 6 -19.66 6.49 -18.49
C GLY A 6 -19.89 4.98 -18.55
N ILE A 7 -18.87 4.14 -18.31
CA ILE A 7 -19.00 2.67 -18.25
C ILE A 7 -18.93 2.19 -16.80
N THR A 8 -18.18 2.88 -15.94
CA THR A 8 -18.00 2.55 -14.52
C THR A 8 -18.67 3.56 -13.62
N THR A 9 -19.20 3.08 -12.50
CA THR A 9 -19.62 3.90 -11.36
C THR A 9 -18.50 3.95 -10.32
N ASP A 10 -18.51 4.93 -9.41
CA ASP A 10 -17.55 5.04 -8.32
C ASP A 10 -17.45 3.73 -7.54
N GLY A 11 -18.59 3.15 -7.15
CA GLY A 11 -18.60 1.86 -6.47
C GLY A 11 -18.02 0.69 -7.28
N MET A 12 -18.07 0.69 -8.61
CA MET A 12 -17.36 -0.30 -9.43
C MET A 12 -15.86 -0.09 -9.36
N LEU A 13 -15.41 1.15 -9.42
CA LEU A 13 -13.98 1.48 -9.31
C LEU A 13 -13.42 1.10 -7.94
N ASP A 14 -14.16 1.36 -6.85
CA ASP A 14 -13.79 0.95 -5.50
C ASP A 14 -13.59 -0.57 -5.39
N TYR A 15 -14.53 -1.33 -5.96
CA TYR A 15 -14.40 -2.79 -5.99
C TYR A 15 -13.21 -3.26 -6.82
N LEU A 16 -12.93 -2.64 -7.98
CA LEU A 16 -11.76 -2.97 -8.79
C LEU A 16 -10.45 -2.67 -8.04
N ALA A 17 -10.37 -1.52 -7.36
CA ALA A 17 -9.22 -1.17 -6.53
C ALA A 17 -9.07 -2.14 -5.33
N ALA A 18 -10.17 -2.54 -4.70
CA ALA A 18 -10.14 -3.52 -3.61
C ALA A 18 -9.68 -4.91 -4.09
N ILE A 19 -10.18 -5.39 -5.24
CA ILE A 19 -9.73 -6.65 -5.84
C ILE A 19 -8.22 -6.57 -6.16
N TYR A 20 -7.77 -5.45 -6.74
CA TYR A 20 -6.35 -5.23 -7.01
C TYR A 20 -5.50 -5.27 -5.74
N LYS A 21 -5.89 -4.53 -4.70
CA LYS A 21 -5.16 -4.47 -3.42
C LYS A 21 -5.11 -5.85 -2.73
N LEU A 22 -6.20 -6.62 -2.75
CA LEU A 22 -6.25 -7.96 -2.17
C LEU A 22 -5.42 -8.98 -2.97
N GLY A 23 -5.43 -8.92 -4.29
CA GLY A 23 -4.74 -9.88 -5.16
C GLY A 23 -3.24 -9.63 -5.34
N ASN A 24 -2.79 -8.37 -5.15
CA ASN A 24 -1.37 -7.99 -5.29
C ASN A 24 -0.80 -7.43 -3.98
N GLY A 25 -1.57 -7.49 -2.91
CA GLY A 25 -1.21 -6.87 -1.64
C GLY A 25 -0.53 -7.85 -0.68
N ASP A 26 -0.01 -7.27 0.38
CA ASP A 26 0.72 -7.87 1.48
C ASP A 26 -0.11 -8.81 2.36
N SER A 27 -1.38 -9.06 2.00
CA SER A 27 -2.31 -9.91 2.77
C SER A 27 -1.94 -11.41 2.73
N GLY A 28 -0.94 -11.79 1.93
CA GLY A 28 -0.59 -13.20 1.72
C GLY A 28 -1.74 -14.02 1.11
N GLN A 29 -2.76 -13.35 0.60
CA GLN A 29 -3.92 -13.98 0.01
C GLN A 29 -3.59 -14.38 -1.43
N GLU A 30 -3.31 -15.66 -1.64
CA GLU A 30 -3.10 -16.23 -2.98
C GLU A 30 -4.35 -16.11 -3.87
N ARG A 31 -5.51 -15.78 -3.27
CA ARG A 31 -6.79 -15.83 -3.97
C ARG A 31 -7.80 -14.84 -3.40
N VAL A 32 -8.31 -13.94 -4.22
CA VAL A 32 -9.38 -13.02 -3.82
C VAL A 32 -10.72 -13.78 -3.77
N THR A 33 -11.36 -13.76 -2.60
CA THR A 33 -12.66 -14.41 -2.38
C THR A 33 -13.77 -13.37 -2.20
N THR A 34 -15.02 -13.79 -2.46
CA THR A 34 -16.20 -12.94 -2.21
C THR A 34 -16.30 -12.51 -0.74
N SER A 35 -15.91 -13.40 0.19
CA SER A 35 -15.95 -13.10 1.62
C SER A 35 -14.91 -12.06 2.02
N ALA A 36 -13.65 -12.21 1.57
CA ALA A 36 -12.60 -11.23 1.82
C ALA A 36 -12.95 -9.86 1.23
N LEU A 37 -13.51 -9.85 0.02
CA LEU A 37 -13.93 -8.61 -0.63
C LEU A 37 -15.13 -7.96 0.10
N ALA A 38 -16.09 -8.75 0.59
CA ALA A 38 -17.22 -8.26 1.38
C ALA A 38 -16.75 -7.63 2.71
N GLU A 39 -15.78 -8.25 3.36
CA GLU A 39 -15.15 -7.74 4.58
C GLU A 39 -14.39 -6.43 4.32
N THR A 40 -13.56 -6.40 3.27
CA THR A 40 -12.81 -5.19 2.87
C THR A 40 -13.73 -4.02 2.52
N MET A 41 -14.83 -4.28 1.82
CA MET A 41 -15.80 -3.27 1.41
C MET A 41 -16.84 -2.93 2.50
N HIS A 42 -16.81 -3.61 3.63
CA HIS A 42 -17.78 -3.46 4.74
C HIS A 42 -19.24 -3.62 4.30
N VAL A 43 -19.51 -4.58 3.42
CA VAL A 43 -20.85 -4.86 2.89
C VAL A 43 -21.22 -6.34 3.02
N SER A 44 -22.47 -6.69 2.74
CA SER A 44 -22.90 -8.09 2.78
C SER A 44 -22.35 -8.87 1.57
N ALA A 45 -22.16 -10.20 1.76
CA ALA A 45 -21.77 -11.10 0.68
C ALA A 45 -22.74 -11.09 -0.51
N ALA A 46 -24.04 -10.85 -0.27
CA ALA A 46 -25.07 -10.71 -1.32
C ALA A 46 -24.84 -9.45 -2.17
N ALA A 47 -24.55 -8.30 -1.52
CA ALA A 47 -24.22 -7.05 -2.21
C ALA A 47 -22.95 -7.20 -3.04
N THR A 48 -21.91 -7.82 -2.46
CA THR A 48 -20.65 -8.13 -3.15
C THR A 48 -20.88 -9.02 -4.37
N SER A 49 -21.66 -10.10 -4.22
CA SER A 49 -21.98 -10.99 -5.34
C SER A 49 -22.73 -10.28 -6.48
N SER A 50 -23.64 -9.37 -6.13
CA SER A 50 -24.35 -8.54 -7.12
C SER A 50 -23.40 -7.60 -7.87
N MET A 51 -22.48 -6.94 -7.16
CA MET A 51 -21.49 -6.07 -7.79
C MET A 51 -20.52 -6.85 -8.67
N LEU A 52 -20.03 -8.01 -8.21
CA LEU A 52 -19.16 -8.88 -8.99
C LEU A 52 -19.82 -9.30 -10.31
N LYS A 53 -21.11 -9.66 -10.28
CA LYS A 53 -21.86 -9.97 -11.50
C LYS A 53 -21.86 -8.79 -12.48
N ARG A 54 -22.06 -7.56 -11.99
CA ARG A 54 -21.99 -6.35 -12.83
C ARG A 54 -20.60 -6.11 -13.42
N LEU A 55 -19.54 -6.36 -12.63
CA LEU A 55 -18.16 -6.25 -13.11
C LEU A 55 -17.85 -7.29 -14.18
N GLU A 56 -18.35 -8.53 -14.03
CA GLU A 56 -18.21 -9.59 -15.04
C GLU A 56 -18.98 -9.25 -16.33
N GLU A 57 -20.23 -8.83 -16.22
CA GLU A 57 -21.07 -8.40 -17.36
C GLU A 57 -20.47 -7.21 -18.11
N SER A 58 -19.72 -6.36 -17.41
CA SER A 58 -19.01 -5.20 -17.99
C SER A 58 -17.59 -5.53 -18.47
N GLY A 59 -17.13 -6.76 -18.33
CA GLY A 59 -15.82 -7.22 -18.78
C GLY A 59 -14.63 -6.72 -17.96
N PHE A 60 -14.83 -6.32 -16.70
CA PHE A 60 -13.76 -5.83 -15.81
C PHE A 60 -13.20 -6.89 -14.86
N ALA A 61 -13.97 -7.94 -14.58
CA ALA A 61 -13.55 -9.02 -13.69
C ALA A 61 -14.02 -10.37 -14.23
N GLU A 62 -13.36 -11.42 -13.78
CA GLU A 62 -13.70 -12.81 -14.06
C GLU A 62 -13.67 -13.61 -12.75
N ARG A 63 -14.53 -14.64 -12.65
CA ARG A 63 -14.51 -15.59 -11.54
C ARG A 63 -14.09 -16.96 -12.01
N SER A 64 -13.13 -17.52 -11.28
CA SER A 64 -12.67 -18.90 -11.46
C SER A 64 -12.92 -19.69 -10.18
N ASN A 65 -13.31 -20.95 -10.32
CA ASN A 65 -13.42 -21.86 -9.17
C ASN A 65 -12.04 -22.21 -8.57
N VAL A 66 -10.98 -22.04 -9.35
CA VAL A 66 -9.59 -22.33 -8.94
C VAL A 66 -8.92 -21.08 -8.41
N ASP A 67 -8.96 -19.97 -9.19
CA ASP A 67 -8.17 -18.77 -8.93
C ASP A 67 -8.95 -17.67 -8.17
N GLY A 68 -10.25 -17.85 -7.96
CA GLY A 68 -11.11 -16.86 -7.29
C GLY A 68 -11.55 -15.74 -8.22
N ILE A 69 -11.52 -14.50 -7.69
CA ILE A 69 -11.88 -13.28 -8.42
C ILE A 69 -10.60 -12.68 -8.99
N MET A 70 -10.58 -12.48 -10.31
CA MET A 70 -9.46 -11.88 -11.03
C MET A 70 -9.94 -10.66 -11.82
N LEU A 71 -9.06 -9.68 -11.98
CA LEU A 71 -9.29 -8.55 -12.88
C LEU A 71 -8.90 -8.94 -14.31
N THR A 72 -9.73 -8.54 -15.28
CA THR A 72 -9.30 -8.52 -16.69
C THR A 72 -8.24 -7.44 -16.89
N GLU A 73 -7.57 -7.42 -18.05
CA GLU A 73 -6.66 -6.33 -18.40
C GLU A 73 -7.32 -4.94 -18.26
N GLN A 74 -8.57 -4.83 -18.72
CA GLN A 74 -9.35 -3.61 -18.62
C GLN A 74 -9.68 -3.25 -17.16
N GLY A 75 -10.06 -4.25 -16.35
CA GLY A 75 -10.30 -4.08 -14.92
C GLY A 75 -9.05 -3.67 -14.16
N HIS A 76 -7.92 -4.28 -14.49
CA HIS A 76 -6.63 -3.95 -13.91
C HIS A 76 -6.22 -2.49 -14.18
N LEU A 77 -6.34 -2.04 -15.44
CA LEU A 77 -6.06 -0.65 -15.79
C LEU A 77 -6.99 0.34 -15.08
N ALA A 78 -8.28 0.01 -14.97
CA ALA A 78 -9.26 0.85 -14.25
C ALA A 78 -8.93 0.93 -12.75
N ALA A 79 -8.56 -0.19 -12.13
CA ALA A 79 -8.12 -0.23 -10.73
C ALA A 79 -6.87 0.63 -10.50
N LEU A 80 -5.85 0.47 -11.36
CA LEU A 80 -4.61 1.24 -11.27
C LEU A 80 -4.83 2.76 -11.42
N GLN A 81 -5.80 3.19 -12.21
CA GLN A 81 -6.12 4.61 -12.34
C GLN A 81 -6.67 5.18 -11.02
N LEU A 82 -7.57 4.47 -10.34
CA LEU A 82 -8.07 4.92 -9.03
C LEU A 82 -6.96 4.88 -7.97
N VAL A 83 -6.19 3.80 -7.91
CA VAL A 83 -5.04 3.67 -7.01
C VAL A 83 -4.03 4.80 -7.21
N ARG A 84 -3.75 5.17 -8.47
CA ARG A 84 -2.88 6.31 -8.76
C ARG A 84 -3.43 7.62 -8.21
N ARG A 85 -4.71 7.93 -8.45
CA ARG A 85 -5.35 9.14 -7.94
C ARG A 85 -5.32 9.21 -6.43
N HIS A 86 -5.67 8.12 -5.78
CA HIS A 86 -5.62 8.00 -4.33
C HIS A 86 -4.23 8.34 -3.78
N ARG A 87 -3.21 7.65 -4.25
CA ARG A 87 -1.82 7.82 -3.79
C ARG A 87 -1.23 9.19 -4.12
N LEU A 88 -1.59 9.79 -5.27
CA LEU A 88 -1.21 11.17 -5.58
C LEU A 88 -1.90 12.19 -4.67
N LEU A 89 -3.17 11.98 -4.33
CA LEU A 89 -3.88 12.80 -3.35
C LEU A 89 -3.22 12.72 -1.98
N GLU A 90 -2.83 11.53 -1.50
CA GLU A 90 -2.09 11.38 -0.24
C GLU A 90 -0.81 12.22 -0.25
N VAL A 91 0.00 12.14 -1.32
CA VAL A 91 1.22 12.96 -1.44
C VAL A 91 0.91 14.45 -1.45
N PHE A 92 -0.11 14.88 -2.20
CA PHE A 92 -0.52 16.27 -2.27
C PHE A 92 -1.00 16.80 -0.92
N LEU A 93 -1.80 16.02 -0.22
CA LEU A 93 -2.32 16.37 1.11
C LEU A 93 -1.20 16.52 2.13
N VAL A 94 -0.19 15.64 2.11
CA VAL A 94 0.98 15.77 3.01
C VAL A 94 1.86 16.94 2.60
N ASN A 95 2.33 16.99 1.36
CA ASN A 95 3.41 17.89 0.95
C ASN A 95 2.94 19.32 0.75
N VAL A 96 1.67 19.55 0.38
CA VAL A 96 1.14 20.86 0.02
C VAL A 96 0.15 21.36 1.06
N MET A 97 -0.69 20.49 1.60
CA MET A 97 -1.75 20.88 2.54
C MET A 97 -1.35 20.73 4.01
N GLY A 98 -0.22 20.05 4.31
CA GLY A 98 0.30 19.89 5.66
C GLY A 98 -0.46 18.89 6.52
N PHE A 99 -1.20 17.97 5.92
CA PHE A 99 -1.79 16.82 6.64
C PHE A 99 -0.69 15.88 7.12
N THR A 100 -0.96 15.15 8.19
CA THR A 100 -0.08 14.06 8.63
C THR A 100 -0.41 12.77 7.88
N TRP A 101 0.57 11.88 7.73
CA TRP A 101 0.43 10.65 6.96
C TRP A 101 -0.67 9.69 7.48
N ASP A 102 -1.06 9.82 8.77
CA ASP A 102 -2.15 9.06 9.38
C ASP A 102 -3.55 9.64 9.08
N GLN A 103 -3.64 10.82 8.48
CA GLN A 103 -4.90 11.51 8.17
C GLN A 103 -5.30 11.41 6.70
N VAL A 104 -4.34 11.15 5.81
CA VAL A 104 -4.52 11.35 4.37
C VAL A 104 -5.32 10.28 3.66
N ASP A 105 -5.34 9.02 4.13
CA ASP A 105 -6.08 7.92 3.49
C ASP A 105 -7.59 8.24 3.40
N VAL A 106 -8.19 8.68 4.50
CA VAL A 106 -9.62 9.02 4.55
C VAL A 106 -9.96 10.20 3.65
N GLU A 107 -9.12 11.24 3.62
CA GLU A 107 -9.36 12.42 2.78
C GLU A 107 -9.10 12.12 1.30
N ALA A 108 -8.07 11.34 0.97
CA ALA A 108 -7.82 10.87 -0.39
C ALA A 108 -9.01 10.06 -0.93
N HIS A 109 -9.54 9.13 -0.13
CA HIS A 109 -10.70 8.32 -0.52
C HIS A 109 -11.95 9.18 -0.81
N ARG A 110 -12.18 10.26 -0.06
CA ARG A 110 -13.31 11.19 -0.31
C ARG A 110 -13.16 11.99 -1.60
N LEU A 111 -11.95 12.25 -2.04
CA LEU A 111 -11.63 13.13 -3.16
C LEU A 111 -11.35 12.40 -4.48
N GLU A 112 -10.89 11.15 -4.44
CA GLU A 112 -10.35 10.41 -5.59
C GLU A 112 -11.30 10.27 -6.78
N HIS A 113 -12.62 10.24 -6.53
CA HIS A 113 -13.63 10.20 -7.57
C HIS A 113 -13.99 11.57 -8.15
N ALA A 114 -13.75 12.65 -7.39
CA ALA A 114 -14.15 14.00 -7.76
C ALA A 114 -13.10 14.74 -8.60
N ILE A 115 -11.84 14.31 -8.60
CA ILE A 115 -10.76 14.99 -9.30
C ILE A 115 -10.77 14.71 -10.80
N SER A 116 -10.55 15.74 -11.60
CA SER A 116 -10.39 15.61 -13.05
C SER A 116 -8.97 15.16 -13.43
N ALA A 117 -8.81 14.61 -14.65
CA ALA A 117 -7.49 14.26 -15.17
C ALA A 117 -6.53 15.47 -15.23
N ALA A 118 -7.05 16.67 -15.52
CA ALA A 118 -6.22 17.89 -15.51
C ALA A 118 -5.78 18.28 -14.10
N PHE A 119 -6.60 18.02 -13.08
CA PHE A 119 -6.22 18.23 -11.69
C PHE A 119 -5.17 17.20 -11.25
N GLU A 120 -5.36 15.93 -11.60
CA GLU A 120 -4.40 14.84 -11.35
C GLU A 120 -3.01 15.16 -11.93
N GLU A 121 -2.95 15.62 -13.20
CA GLU A 121 -1.69 15.99 -13.85
C GLU A 121 -0.99 17.17 -13.14
N ARG A 122 -1.77 18.16 -12.69
CA ARG A 122 -1.20 19.30 -11.94
C ARG A 122 -0.69 18.91 -10.56
N MET A 123 -1.38 18.02 -9.85
CA MET A 123 -0.91 17.47 -8.57
C MET A 123 0.40 16.72 -8.76
N ASP A 124 0.46 15.83 -9.75
CA ASP A 124 1.64 15.03 -10.07
C ASP A 124 2.86 15.93 -10.30
N LYS A 125 2.71 16.97 -11.15
CA LYS A 125 3.75 17.95 -11.41
C LYS A 125 4.12 18.76 -10.17
N LEU A 126 3.14 19.23 -9.41
CA LEU A 126 3.36 20.05 -8.22
C LEU A 126 4.11 19.28 -7.13
N CYS A 127 3.84 17.98 -7.01
CA CYS A 127 4.52 17.08 -6.08
C CYS A 127 5.85 16.53 -6.61
N GLY A 128 6.32 16.97 -7.79
CA GLY A 128 7.60 16.57 -8.37
C GLY A 128 7.63 15.16 -8.95
N TYR A 129 6.49 14.67 -9.46
CA TYR A 129 6.33 13.34 -10.04
C TYR A 129 6.71 12.21 -9.05
N PRO A 130 6.03 12.12 -7.91
CA PRO A 130 6.35 11.16 -6.87
C PRO A 130 6.17 9.73 -7.38
N THR A 131 7.03 8.83 -6.95
CA THR A 131 6.95 7.41 -7.28
C THR A 131 6.31 6.57 -6.17
N HIS A 132 6.20 7.11 -4.96
CA HIS A 132 5.61 6.46 -3.79
C HIS A 132 4.76 7.45 -2.98
N CYS A 133 3.72 6.94 -2.35
CA CYS A 133 2.87 7.71 -1.44
C CYS A 133 3.53 7.84 -0.04
N PRO A 134 2.95 8.60 0.91
CA PRO A 134 3.52 8.76 2.25
C PRO A 134 3.66 7.45 3.04
N HIS A 135 2.84 6.44 2.74
CA HIS A 135 2.93 5.10 3.35
C HIS A 135 4.01 4.22 2.71
N GLY A 136 4.60 4.68 1.60
CA GLY A 136 5.61 3.96 0.83
C GLY A 136 5.06 3.07 -0.27
N ASP A 137 3.75 3.09 -0.51
CA ASP A 137 3.17 2.33 -1.63
C ASP A 137 3.54 2.95 -2.98
N PRO A 138 3.91 2.12 -3.99
CA PRO A 138 4.30 2.61 -5.30
C PRO A 138 3.12 3.26 -6.04
N ILE A 139 3.32 4.43 -6.62
CA ILE A 139 2.31 5.13 -7.43
C ILE A 139 2.35 4.60 -8.87
N PRO A 140 1.26 4.02 -9.38
CA PRO A 140 1.20 3.58 -10.77
C PRO A 140 1.49 4.73 -11.73
N ARG A 141 2.24 4.48 -12.80
CA ARG A 141 2.40 5.45 -13.89
C ARG A 141 1.11 5.58 -14.71
N GLN A 142 1.02 6.60 -15.54
CA GLN A 142 -0.15 6.79 -16.41
C GLN A 142 -0.37 5.65 -17.42
N ASP A 143 0.67 4.92 -17.78
CA ASP A 143 0.61 3.73 -18.63
C ASP A 143 0.29 2.43 -17.88
N GLY A 144 0.12 2.51 -16.55
CA GLY A 144 -0.13 1.37 -15.67
C GLY A 144 1.15 0.69 -15.18
N ALA A 145 2.34 1.13 -15.59
CA ALA A 145 3.58 0.55 -15.08
C ALA A 145 3.75 0.87 -13.60
N MET A 146 4.20 -0.12 -12.83
CA MET A 146 4.48 0.01 -11.40
C MET A 146 5.97 0.18 -11.16
N PRO A 147 6.40 1.11 -10.30
CA PRO A 147 7.76 1.11 -9.79
C PRO A 147 8.07 -0.22 -9.11
N ALA A 148 9.17 -0.85 -9.52
CA ALA A 148 9.64 -2.10 -8.89
C ALA A 148 10.68 -1.77 -7.82
N GLU A 149 10.50 -2.31 -6.64
CA GLU A 149 11.45 -2.25 -5.54
C GLU A 149 11.49 -3.62 -4.85
N ALA A 150 12.69 -4.16 -4.65
CA ALA A 150 12.85 -5.40 -3.90
C ALA A 150 12.80 -5.08 -2.40
N LEU A 151 11.70 -5.43 -1.76
CA LEU A 151 11.48 -5.25 -0.33
C LEU A 151 11.29 -6.61 0.35
N VAL A 152 11.75 -6.70 1.59
CA VAL A 152 11.43 -7.80 2.50
C VAL A 152 10.70 -7.25 3.71
N THR A 153 9.90 -8.05 4.36
CA THR A 153 9.33 -7.66 5.65
C THR A 153 10.38 -7.72 6.75
N VAL A 154 10.20 -6.95 7.82
CA VAL A 154 11.13 -7.00 8.96
C VAL A 154 11.28 -8.41 9.53
N VAL A 155 10.22 -9.22 9.52
CA VAL A 155 10.26 -10.61 10.01
C VAL A 155 11.02 -11.58 9.10
N GLU A 156 11.27 -11.20 7.84
CA GLU A 156 12.08 -11.97 6.89
C GLU A 156 13.57 -11.58 6.94
N MET A 157 13.91 -10.50 7.64
CA MET A 157 15.32 -10.11 7.83
C MET A 157 16.04 -11.07 8.76
N ALA A 158 17.35 -11.21 8.57
CA ALA A 158 18.23 -11.89 9.52
C ALA A 158 18.72 -10.91 10.60
N PRO A 159 18.90 -11.36 11.87
CA PRO A 159 19.52 -10.55 12.89
C PRO A 159 20.88 -9.97 12.43
N GLY A 160 21.08 -8.68 12.69
CA GLY A 160 22.23 -7.92 12.22
C GLY A 160 22.07 -7.25 10.86
N GLN A 161 21.10 -7.66 10.04
CA GLN A 161 20.80 -6.97 8.78
C GLN A 161 20.27 -5.55 9.02
N ALA A 162 20.76 -4.61 8.19
CA ALA A 162 20.34 -3.22 8.18
C ALA A 162 19.62 -2.88 6.86
N GLY A 163 18.83 -1.84 6.88
CA GLY A 163 18.15 -1.35 5.71
C GLY A 163 17.35 -0.08 6.00
N VAL A 164 16.58 0.34 5.01
CA VAL A 164 15.70 1.51 5.11
C VAL A 164 14.25 1.05 5.03
N LEU A 165 13.44 1.44 6.02
CA LEU A 165 11.99 1.25 5.98
C LEU A 165 11.44 2.01 4.78
N ARG A 166 10.82 1.30 3.85
CA ARG A 166 10.33 1.87 2.59
C ARG A 166 8.82 1.93 2.54
N ARG A 167 8.14 0.96 3.15
CA ARG A 167 6.69 0.87 3.11
C ARG A 167 6.11 0.33 4.41
N VAL A 168 4.92 0.82 4.75
CA VAL A 168 4.10 0.34 5.86
C VAL A 168 2.79 -0.22 5.31
N GLY A 169 2.56 -1.52 5.44
CA GLY A 169 1.36 -2.23 4.97
C GLY A 169 0.14 -1.98 5.86
N SER A 170 -0.19 -0.73 6.13
CA SER A 170 -1.38 -0.34 6.90
C SER A 170 -1.80 1.08 6.57
N SER A 171 -3.10 1.32 6.46
CA SER A 171 -3.72 2.66 6.42
C SER A 171 -4.52 2.99 7.70
N ASP A 172 -4.52 2.08 8.72
CA ASP A 172 -5.17 2.37 10.00
C ASP A 172 -4.44 3.52 10.74
N ALA A 173 -5.12 4.65 10.87
CA ALA A 173 -4.57 5.84 11.51
C ALA A 173 -4.04 5.61 12.94
N ARG A 174 -4.57 4.62 13.68
CA ARG A 174 -4.08 4.26 15.02
C ARG A 174 -2.72 3.58 14.94
N VAL A 175 -2.55 2.67 13.95
CA VAL A 175 -1.29 1.99 13.67
C VAL A 175 -0.24 3.00 13.22
N LEU A 176 -0.59 3.88 12.27
CA LEU A 176 0.30 4.89 11.75
C LEU A 176 0.78 5.87 12.83
N ARG A 177 -0.14 6.37 13.69
CA ARG A 177 0.24 7.21 14.84
C ARG A 177 1.16 6.50 15.84
N TYR A 178 0.92 5.22 16.09
CA TYR A 178 1.79 4.43 16.95
C TYR A 178 3.19 4.28 16.35
N LEU A 179 3.29 4.02 15.05
CA LEU A 179 4.56 3.95 14.34
C LEU A 179 5.29 5.31 14.36
N SER A 180 4.59 6.43 14.21
CA SER A 180 5.19 7.78 14.36
C SER A 180 5.80 7.98 15.75
N GLN A 181 5.12 7.55 16.81
CA GLN A 181 5.65 7.64 18.18
C GLN A 181 6.94 6.81 18.35
N LEU A 182 7.08 5.74 17.60
CA LEU A 182 8.27 4.89 17.58
C LEU A 182 9.33 5.37 16.58
N ALA A 183 9.08 6.46 15.84
CA ALA A 183 9.91 6.94 14.73
C ALA A 183 10.09 5.90 13.60
N LEU A 184 9.11 5.03 13.39
CA LEU A 184 9.06 3.99 12.35
C LEU A 184 8.22 4.47 11.17
N GLU A 185 8.76 5.43 10.41
CA GLU A 185 8.14 5.99 9.20
C GLU A 185 8.99 5.67 7.96
N PRO A 186 8.41 5.65 6.75
CA PRO A 186 9.17 5.47 5.52
C PRO A 186 10.37 6.43 5.43
N GLY A 187 11.53 5.90 5.07
CA GLY A 187 12.81 6.60 5.09
C GLY A 187 13.67 6.37 6.33
N ARG A 188 13.13 5.74 7.38
CA ARG A 188 13.90 5.42 8.59
C ARG A 188 14.92 4.32 8.31
N ALA A 189 16.19 4.59 8.59
CA ALA A 189 17.23 3.54 8.63
C ALA A 189 17.08 2.73 9.92
N LEU A 190 17.14 1.41 9.80
CA LEU A 190 16.97 0.48 10.90
C LEU A 190 17.89 -0.75 10.75
N ARG A 191 18.11 -1.46 11.84
CA ARG A 191 18.78 -2.76 11.89
C ARG A 191 17.98 -3.72 12.76
N LEU A 192 17.74 -4.92 12.27
CA LEU A 192 17.17 -5.99 13.08
C LEU A 192 18.21 -6.48 14.10
N VAL A 193 17.91 -6.31 15.38
CA VAL A 193 18.75 -6.78 16.48
C VAL A 193 18.39 -8.22 16.85
N GLU A 194 17.09 -8.45 17.07
CA GLU A 194 16.59 -9.75 17.52
C GLU A 194 15.20 -10.01 16.98
N LEU A 195 14.97 -11.25 16.59
CA LEU A 195 13.65 -11.81 16.29
C LEU A 195 13.41 -12.93 17.31
N ALA A 196 12.60 -12.67 18.33
CA ALA A 196 12.32 -13.65 19.35
C ALA A 196 11.53 -14.84 18.79
N PRO A 197 11.81 -16.08 19.24
CA PRO A 197 11.13 -17.27 18.73
C PRO A 197 9.62 -17.27 19.02
N PHE A 198 8.88 -18.17 18.36
CA PHE A 198 7.42 -18.35 18.54
C PHE A 198 6.59 -17.11 18.26
N ASN A 199 6.92 -16.36 17.20
CA ASN A 199 6.29 -15.06 16.87
C ASN A 199 6.39 -14.06 18.00
N GLY A 200 7.46 -14.11 18.78
CA GLY A 200 7.74 -13.18 19.86
C GLY A 200 8.04 -11.77 19.35
N PRO A 201 8.40 -10.85 20.27
CA PRO A 201 8.71 -9.48 19.90
C PRO A 201 9.94 -9.37 19.02
N VAL A 202 9.98 -8.30 18.24
CA VAL A 202 11.06 -7.93 17.33
C VAL A 202 11.75 -6.69 17.87
N THR A 203 13.07 -6.75 18.00
CA THR A 203 13.90 -5.63 18.48
C THR A 203 14.63 -4.98 17.30
N LEU A 204 14.46 -3.68 17.15
CA LEU A 204 15.02 -2.86 16.07
C LEU A 204 15.86 -1.71 16.64
N ASP A 205 17.07 -1.55 16.16
CA ASP A 205 17.83 -0.31 16.32
C ASP A 205 17.46 0.67 15.20
N LEU A 206 17.27 1.93 15.54
CA LEU A 206 16.94 3.00 14.59
C LEU A 206 18.12 3.98 14.47
N PHE A 207 18.31 4.54 13.27
CA PHE A 207 19.42 5.41 12.96
C PHE A 207 18.98 6.71 12.27
N ASN A 208 19.78 7.77 12.43
CA ASN A 208 19.75 8.96 11.58
C ASN A 208 20.77 8.77 10.44
N GLY A 209 20.30 8.27 9.28
CA GLY A 209 21.17 7.89 8.16
C GLY A 209 21.75 6.48 8.30
N HIS A 210 22.70 6.13 7.42
CA HIS A 210 23.16 4.75 7.23
C HIS A 210 24.29 4.30 8.18
N ALA A 211 24.86 5.20 8.99
CA ALA A 211 25.99 4.85 9.88
C ALA A 211 25.93 5.61 11.21
N GLY A 212 26.47 5.04 12.26
CA GLY A 212 26.60 5.66 13.58
C GLY A 212 26.04 4.83 14.72
N GLN A 213 25.88 5.48 15.87
CA GLN A 213 25.20 4.89 17.03
C GLN A 213 23.68 4.92 16.81
N PRO A 214 22.93 3.91 17.27
CA PRO A 214 21.49 3.94 17.22
C PRO A 214 20.95 5.12 18.03
N ILE A 215 19.97 5.81 17.48
CA ILE A 215 19.25 6.92 18.15
C ILE A 215 18.19 6.40 19.11
N ALA A 216 17.68 5.20 18.87
CA ALA A 216 16.72 4.51 19.70
C ALA A 216 16.72 3.01 19.39
N THR A 217 16.32 2.21 20.38
CA THR A 217 15.98 0.80 20.20
C THR A 217 14.50 0.64 20.47
N GLN A 218 13.79 0.02 19.52
CA GLN A 218 12.33 -0.22 19.61
C GLN A 218 12.05 -1.72 19.69
N VAL A 219 11.01 -2.06 20.45
CA VAL A 219 10.50 -3.42 20.55
C VAL A 219 9.05 -3.42 20.10
N ILE A 220 8.73 -4.18 19.05
CA ILE A 220 7.39 -4.26 18.47
C ILE A 220 6.91 -5.71 18.37
N GLY A 221 5.60 -5.90 18.28
CA GLY A 221 5.03 -7.23 18.04
C GLY A 221 5.34 -7.73 16.64
N SER A 222 5.49 -9.05 16.48
CA SER A 222 5.80 -9.69 15.17
C SER A 222 4.73 -9.42 14.11
N GLU A 223 3.45 -9.32 14.49
CA GLU A 223 2.36 -8.98 13.57
C GLU A 223 2.53 -7.58 12.96
N LEU A 224 2.98 -6.60 13.74
CA LEU A 224 3.27 -5.27 13.24
C LEU A 224 4.56 -5.26 12.40
N ALA A 225 5.59 -5.99 12.83
CA ALA A 225 6.85 -6.13 12.11
C ALA A 225 6.67 -6.76 10.71
N ALA A 226 5.71 -7.69 10.55
CA ALA A 226 5.34 -8.29 9.27
C ALA A 226 4.70 -7.30 8.28
N ARG A 227 4.28 -6.11 8.75
CA ARG A 227 3.71 -5.03 7.93
C ARG A 227 4.73 -3.94 7.61
N LEU A 228 5.96 -4.06 8.07
CA LEU A 228 7.05 -3.12 7.81
C LEU A 228 7.97 -3.68 6.72
N PHE A 229 8.02 -3.00 5.59
CA PHE A 229 8.78 -3.43 4.41
C PHE A 229 10.06 -2.62 4.29
N VAL A 230 11.18 -3.32 4.21
CA VAL A 230 12.54 -2.78 4.26
C VAL A 230 13.26 -3.09 2.97
N ARG A 231 13.92 -2.09 2.41
CA ARG A 231 14.99 -2.30 1.44
C ARG A 231 16.26 -2.59 2.19
N VAL A 232 16.65 -3.86 2.21
CA VAL A 232 17.88 -4.30 2.85
C VAL A 232 19.09 -3.75 2.09
N GLU A 233 20.07 -3.24 2.83
CA GLU A 233 21.37 -2.89 2.27
C GLU A 233 22.12 -4.18 1.96
N GLU A 234 22.62 -4.32 0.72
CA GLU A 234 23.51 -5.43 0.37
C GLU A 234 24.74 -5.33 1.28
N GLY A 235 24.83 -6.25 2.24
CA GLY A 235 25.79 -6.19 3.31
C GLY A 235 27.22 -6.20 2.81
N ALA A 236 28.01 -5.31 3.34
CA ALA A 236 29.40 -5.63 3.58
C ALA A 236 29.43 -6.89 4.48
N THR A 237 29.57 -8.06 3.87
CA THR A 237 30.01 -9.27 4.57
C THR A 237 31.33 -8.92 5.23
N HIS A 238 31.29 -8.61 6.51
CA HIS A 238 32.50 -8.55 7.31
C HIS A 238 33.03 -9.99 7.38
N GLY A 239 34.11 -10.21 6.54
CA GLY A 239 34.98 -11.38 6.64
C GLY A 239 35.74 -11.39 7.96
#